data_07286d8bfc85a2c0df41dd7bf85828ed
#
_entry.id   07286d8bfc85a2c0df41dd7bf85828ed
#
_cell.length_a   1.000
_cell.length_b   1.000
_cell.length_c   1.000
_cell.angle_alpha   90.00
_cell.angle_beta   90.00
_cell.angle_gamma   90.00
#
_symmetry.space_group_name_H-M   'P 1'
#
loop_
_entity.id
_entity.type
_entity.pdbx_description
1 polymer ?
#
loop_
_entity_poly.entity_id
_entity_poly.type
_entity_poly.pdbx_seq_one_letter_code
_entity_poly.pdbx_strand_id
1 'polypeptide(L)' 'MIMSKYEPLWNYIKENNKKEYKLSFDDIKTILGFDIDHSFLKYKKELLTFGYEVIKINMKEQTISFKKVA' A
#
# COMPACT_ATOMS: atom_id res chain seq x y z
N MET A 1 -12.50 14.87 -0.70
CA MET A 1 -12.75 13.78 0.23
C MET A 1 -11.45 13.35 0.90
N ILE A 2 -11.51 13.14 2.20
CA ILE A 2 -10.34 12.75 2.96
C ILE A 2 -10.28 11.24 3.05
N MET A 3 -9.19 10.66 2.57
CA MET A 3 -8.94 9.24 2.73
C MET A 3 -8.23 9.00 4.07
N SER A 4 -7.81 7.78 4.32
CA SER A 4 -7.12 7.45 5.55
C SER A 4 -5.69 8.00 5.57
N LYS A 5 -5.00 7.79 6.67
CA LYS A 5 -3.59 8.17 6.81
C LYS A 5 -2.68 7.45 5.80
N TYR A 6 -3.20 6.47 5.08
CA TYR A 6 -2.43 5.71 4.08
C TYR A 6 -2.45 6.35 2.69
N GLU A 7 -3.14 7.47 2.53
CA GLU A 7 -3.22 8.13 1.22
C GLU A 7 -1.85 8.39 0.57
N PRO A 8 -0.81 8.81 1.30
CA PRO A 8 0.51 9.00 0.68
C PRO A 8 1.05 7.73 0.02
N LEU A 9 0.79 6.57 0.63
CA LEU A 9 1.20 5.29 0.05
C LEU A 9 0.39 4.99 -1.21
N TRP A 10 -0.92 5.22 -1.16
CA TRP A 10 -1.79 4.98 -2.32
C TRP A 10 -1.38 5.87 -3.49
N ASN A 11 -1.07 7.13 -3.22
CA ASN A 11 -0.61 8.06 -4.26
C ASN A 11 0.74 7.64 -4.84
N TYR A 12 1.66 7.18 -4.00
CA TYR A 12 2.95 6.68 -4.45
C TYR A 12 2.78 5.54 -5.46
N ILE A 13 1.93 4.58 -5.11
CA ILE A 13 1.66 3.42 -5.96
C ILE A 13 1.02 3.86 -7.29
N LYS A 14 0.04 4.74 -7.21
CA LYS A 14 -0.64 5.24 -8.40
C LYS A 14 0.28 6.02 -9.33
N GLU A 15 1.09 6.90 -8.76
CA GLU A 15 1.97 7.76 -9.54
C GLU A 15 3.07 7.01 -10.26
N ASN A 16 3.63 5.98 -9.63
CA ASN A 16 4.66 5.17 -10.24
C ASN A 16 4.11 4.22 -11.29
N ASN A 17 2.82 3.91 -11.21
CA ASN A 17 2.07 3.18 -12.23
C ASN A 17 2.72 1.88 -12.72
N LYS A 18 3.35 1.14 -11.83
CA LYS A 18 3.89 -0.18 -12.15
C LYS A 18 2.77 -1.21 -12.09
N LYS A 19 2.97 -2.33 -12.78
CA LYS A 19 1.99 -3.42 -12.78
C LYS A 19 1.96 -4.15 -11.45
N GLU A 20 3.12 -4.27 -10.80
CA GLU A 20 3.26 -4.97 -9.54
C GLU A 20 4.26 -4.26 -8.65
N TYR A 21 4.07 -4.40 -7.33
CA TYR A 21 4.98 -3.87 -6.34
C TYR A 21 5.24 -4.92 -5.28
N LYS A 22 6.46 -4.91 -4.76
CA LYS A 22 6.79 -5.63 -3.55
C LYS A 22 7.59 -4.67 -2.69
N LEU A 23 6.92 -4.06 -1.72
CA LEU A 23 7.52 -3.04 -0.87
C LEU A 23 7.79 -3.62 0.52
N SER A 24 8.96 -3.31 1.07
CA SER A 24 9.26 -3.70 2.44
C SER A 24 8.49 -2.79 3.41
N PHE A 25 8.34 -3.25 4.65
CA PHE A 25 7.74 -2.41 5.68
C PHE A 25 8.55 -1.13 5.88
N ASP A 26 9.89 -1.21 5.73
CA ASP A 26 10.75 -0.03 5.83
C ASP A 26 10.48 0.95 4.69
N ASP A 27 10.30 0.46 3.47
CA ASP A 27 9.96 1.32 2.34
C ASP A 27 8.64 2.03 2.60
N ILE A 28 7.65 1.29 3.09
CA ILE A 28 6.34 1.83 3.38
C ILE A 28 6.42 2.87 4.48
N LYS A 29 7.21 2.61 5.52
CA LYS A 29 7.43 3.56 6.60
C LYS A 29 8.06 4.85 6.09
N THR A 30 9.01 4.74 5.17
CA THR A 30 9.64 5.92 4.57
C THR A 30 8.63 6.75 3.81
N ILE A 31 7.74 6.10 3.07
CA ILE A 31 6.70 6.79 2.30
C ILE A 31 5.66 7.43 3.22
N LEU A 32 5.23 6.71 4.26
CA LEU A 32 4.17 7.16 5.14
C LEU A 32 4.66 8.05 6.28
N GLY A 33 5.89 7.83 6.75
CA GLY A 33 6.41 8.52 7.92
C GLY A 33 6.04 7.85 9.25
N PHE A 34 5.42 6.66 9.20
CA PHE A 34 5.06 5.90 10.39
C PHE A 34 4.92 4.42 10.04
N ASP A 35 4.96 3.55 11.06
CA ASP A 35 4.79 2.12 10.85
C ASP A 35 3.33 1.78 10.58
N ILE A 36 3.10 0.78 9.71
CA ILE A 36 1.74 0.30 9.50
C ILE A 36 1.28 -0.45 10.74
N ASP A 37 -0.04 -0.45 10.96
CA ASP A 37 -0.67 -1.16 12.07
C ASP A 37 -1.90 -1.89 11.57
N HIS A 38 -2.73 -2.39 12.49
CA HIS A 38 -3.93 -3.15 12.13
C HIS A 38 -4.90 -2.37 11.24
N SER A 39 -4.87 -1.05 11.29
CA SER A 39 -5.76 -0.24 10.45
C SER A 39 -5.46 -0.41 8.97
N PHE A 40 -4.24 -0.85 8.62
CA PHE A 40 -3.90 -1.11 7.23
C PHE A 40 -4.85 -2.13 6.61
N LEU A 41 -5.19 -3.17 7.37
CA LEU A 41 -6.12 -4.20 6.90
C LEU A 41 -7.51 -3.63 6.63
N LYS A 42 -7.90 -2.63 7.43
CA LYS A 42 -9.20 -1.97 7.26
C LYS A 42 -9.20 -1.06 6.04
N TYR A 43 -8.13 -0.31 5.84
CA TYR A 43 -8.08 0.72 4.81
C TYR A 43 -7.48 0.30 3.48
N LYS A 44 -6.93 -0.92 3.38
CA LYS A 44 -6.34 -1.38 2.13
C LYS A 44 -7.33 -1.37 0.96
N LYS A 45 -8.62 -1.44 1.25
CA LYS A 45 -9.66 -1.39 0.22
C LYS A 45 -9.66 -0.07 -0.54
N GLU A 46 -9.17 1.00 0.09
CA GLU A 46 -9.10 2.30 -0.57
C GLU A 46 -8.21 2.26 -1.81
N LEU A 47 -7.22 1.37 -1.79
CA LEU A 47 -6.30 1.23 -2.91
C LEU A 47 -7.01 0.81 -4.19
N LEU A 48 -8.15 0.13 -4.07
CA LEU A 48 -8.93 -0.27 -5.25
C LEU A 48 -9.41 0.95 -6.03
N THR A 49 -9.70 2.04 -5.36
CA THR A 49 -10.13 3.27 -6.04
C THR A 49 -8.98 3.90 -6.83
N PHE A 50 -7.75 3.50 -6.53
CA PHE A 50 -6.55 3.95 -7.25
C PHE A 50 -6.14 2.97 -8.35
N GLY A 51 -6.89 1.88 -8.51
CA GLY A 51 -6.61 0.90 -9.54
C GLY A 51 -5.63 -0.19 -9.15
N TYR A 52 -5.45 -0.42 -7.84
CA TYR A 52 -4.53 -1.43 -7.33
C TYR A 52 -5.16 -2.22 -6.19
N GLU A 53 -4.57 -3.36 -5.87
CA GLU A 53 -5.00 -4.15 -4.73
C GLU A 53 -3.81 -4.74 -3.99
N VAL A 54 -4.00 -5.04 -2.72
CA VAL A 54 -3.00 -5.75 -1.91
C VAL A 54 -3.17 -7.24 -2.17
N ILE A 55 -2.12 -7.89 -2.64
CA ILE A 55 -2.17 -9.32 -2.97
C ILE A 55 -1.74 -10.16 -1.77
N LYS A 56 -0.67 -9.75 -1.10
CA LYS A 56 -0.07 -10.56 -0.05
C LYS A 56 0.67 -9.70 0.95
N ILE A 57 0.51 -10.03 2.23
CA ILE A 57 1.29 -9.44 3.30
C ILE A 57 2.15 -10.55 3.87
N ASN A 58 3.46 -10.42 3.73
CA ASN A 58 4.41 -11.40 4.23
C ASN A 58 5.05 -10.88 5.52
N MET A 59 4.55 -11.38 6.66
CA MET A 59 5.02 -10.92 7.96
C MET A 59 6.45 -11.39 8.25
N LYS A 60 6.83 -12.53 7.72
CA LYS A 60 8.17 -13.07 7.95
C LYS A 60 9.23 -12.24 7.23
N GLU A 61 8.98 -11.88 5.99
CA GLU A 61 9.89 -11.04 5.21
C GLU A 61 9.64 -9.56 5.42
N GLN A 62 8.54 -9.22 6.07
CA GLN A 62 8.12 -7.84 6.29
C GLN A 62 7.99 -7.09 4.96
N THR A 63 7.23 -7.69 4.05
CA THR A 63 6.94 -7.09 2.73
C THR A 63 5.46 -7.18 2.44
N ILE A 64 5.00 -6.26 1.57
CA ILE A 64 3.63 -6.27 1.08
C ILE A 64 3.69 -6.21 -0.44
N SER A 65 2.93 -7.09 -1.08
CA SER A 65 2.83 -7.15 -2.54
C SER A 65 1.54 -6.50 -3.00
N PHE A 66 1.64 -5.71 -4.06
CA PHE A 66 0.51 -5.00 -4.65
C PHE A 66 0.46 -5.34 -6.13
N LYS A 67 -0.73 -5.25 -6.70
CA LYS A 67 -0.93 -5.55 -8.11
C LYS A 67 -1.93 -4.57 -8.71
N LYS A 68 -1.67 -4.16 -9.94
CA LYS A 68 -2.60 -3.30 -10.68
C LYS A 68 -3.86 -4.10 -11.03
N VAL A 69 -5.02 -3.53 -10.77
CA VAL A 69 -6.30 -4.11 -11.15
C VAL A 69 -6.58 -3.65 -12.58
N ALA A 70 -6.73 -4.60 -13.46
CA ALA A 70 -6.92 -4.31 -14.88
C ALA A 70 -8.23 -3.54 -15.14
#